data_5d9a8be0918ce9c8fada3eca24f23e60
#
_entry.id   5d9a8be0918ce9c8fada3eca24f23e60
#
_cell.length_a   1.000
_cell.length_b   1.000
_cell.length_c   1.000
_cell.angle_alpha   90.00
_cell.angle_beta   90.00
_cell.angle_gamma   90.00
#
_symmetry.space_group_name_H-M   'P 1'
#
loop_
_entity.id
_entity.type
_entity.pdbx_description
1 polymer ?
#
loop_
_entity_poly.entity_id
_entity_poly.type
_entity_poly.pdbx_seq_one_letter_code
_entity_poly.pdbx_strand_id
1 'polypeptide(L)'
;MLSIRASTKGNIELASSAFKFDEAYIRKGKFEVEYLTLAYMTFQGLGEEDHKAVEQARMILRELEKLAQLALNIADKAEYVKFANVQDLHKDEYGLKPMGDITAEMIKKAVEAFVSGNSKHASETLVMMTEIQGLYDSAFNKIKSSVNDQNIINHTGILSILEDVKDAAVISCSIASHFC
;
A
#
# COMPACT_ATOMS: atom_id res chain seq x y z
N MET A 1 -7.25 1.24 -0.33
CA MET A 1 -8.51 1.26 0.43
C MET A 1 -9.53 0.22 -0.02
N LEU A 2 -9.85 0.07 -1.31
CA LEU A 2 -10.84 -0.92 -1.78
C LEU A 2 -10.44 -2.35 -1.44
N SER A 3 -9.19 -2.74 -1.63
CA SER A 3 -8.68 -4.08 -1.32
C SER A 3 -8.79 -4.45 0.17
N ILE A 4 -8.47 -3.51 1.07
CA ILE A 4 -8.61 -3.73 2.52
C ILE A 4 -10.09 -3.81 2.91
N ARG A 5 -10.96 -2.98 2.33
CA ARG A 5 -12.42 -3.07 2.52
C ARG A 5 -12.99 -4.37 1.95
N ALA A 6 -12.44 -4.87 0.84
CA ALA A 6 -12.79 -6.16 0.29
C ALA A 6 -12.43 -7.28 1.27
N SER A 7 -11.23 -7.24 1.84
CA SER A 7 -10.77 -8.22 2.84
C SER A 7 -11.66 -8.22 4.09
N THR A 8 -11.94 -7.05 4.67
CA THR A 8 -12.73 -6.93 5.91
C THR A 8 -14.21 -7.23 5.72
N LYS A 9 -14.77 -7.05 4.51
CA LYS A 9 -16.19 -7.31 4.21
C LYS A 9 -16.42 -8.61 3.44
N GLY A 10 -15.38 -9.33 3.05
CA GLY A 10 -15.48 -10.52 2.21
C GLY A 10 -16.18 -10.25 0.86
N ASN A 11 -16.01 -9.06 0.30
CA ASN A 11 -16.73 -8.63 -0.90
C ASN A 11 -15.87 -8.81 -2.16
N ILE A 12 -16.14 -9.89 -2.90
CA ILE A 12 -15.45 -10.26 -4.15
C ILE A 12 -15.60 -9.18 -5.23
N GLU A 13 -16.74 -8.49 -5.29
CA GLU A 13 -16.96 -7.43 -6.29
C GLU A 13 -16.03 -6.24 -6.05
N LEU A 14 -15.76 -5.89 -4.78
CA LEU A 14 -14.78 -4.86 -4.43
C LEU A 14 -13.36 -5.28 -4.77
N ALA A 15 -12.99 -6.55 -4.55
CA ALA A 15 -11.70 -7.08 -4.97
C ALA A 15 -11.54 -7.04 -6.50
N SER A 16 -12.54 -7.53 -7.25
CA SER A 16 -12.57 -7.48 -8.72
C SER A 16 -12.52 -6.05 -9.27
N SER A 17 -13.18 -5.10 -8.59
CA SER A 17 -13.12 -3.68 -8.96
C SER A 17 -11.72 -3.09 -8.75
N ALA A 18 -11.01 -3.49 -7.68
CA ALA A 18 -9.62 -3.09 -7.45
C ALA A 18 -8.71 -3.56 -8.59
N PHE A 19 -8.87 -4.82 -9.05
CA PHE A 19 -8.13 -5.36 -10.19
C PHE A 19 -8.34 -4.56 -11.48
N LYS A 20 -9.59 -4.26 -11.84
CA LYS A 20 -9.91 -3.51 -13.05
C LYS A 20 -9.40 -2.07 -13.03
N PHE A 21 -9.38 -1.44 -11.85
CA PHE A 21 -8.89 -0.08 -11.69
C PHE A 21 -7.37 0.00 -11.90
N ASP A 22 -6.65 -1.02 -11.46
CA ASP A 22 -5.19 -1.06 -11.49
C ASP A 22 -4.65 -1.14 -12.92
N GLU A 23 -5.17 -2.08 -13.71
CA GLU A 23 -4.66 -2.34 -15.06
C GLU A 23 -4.78 -1.12 -16.00
N ALA A 24 -5.86 -0.34 -15.86
CA ALA A 24 -6.11 0.81 -16.72
C ALA A 24 -5.32 2.07 -16.29
N TYR A 25 -5.21 2.34 -14.97
CA TYR A 25 -4.64 3.59 -14.46
C TYR A 25 -3.13 3.53 -14.25
N ILE A 26 -2.60 2.41 -13.78
CA ILE A 26 -1.15 2.29 -13.52
C ILE A 26 -0.38 2.17 -14.83
N ARG A 27 -0.85 1.36 -15.78
CA ARG A 27 -0.25 1.29 -17.12
C ARG A 27 -0.25 2.64 -17.82
N LYS A 28 -1.36 3.37 -17.72
CA LYS A 28 -1.48 4.70 -18.33
C LYS A 28 -0.53 5.70 -17.66
N GLY A 29 -0.49 5.75 -16.33
CA GLY A 29 0.41 6.61 -15.57
C GLY A 29 1.88 6.32 -15.87
N LYS A 30 2.26 5.04 -15.93
CA LYS A 30 3.62 4.62 -16.31
C LYS A 30 3.99 5.10 -17.71
N PHE A 31 3.11 4.89 -18.68
CA PHE A 31 3.33 5.32 -20.06
C PHE A 31 3.45 6.84 -20.17
N GLU A 32 2.60 7.61 -19.48
CA GLU A 32 2.64 9.07 -19.48
C GLU A 32 3.95 9.61 -18.90
N VAL A 33 4.47 9.00 -17.83
CA VAL A 33 5.74 9.45 -17.23
C VAL A 33 6.93 8.97 -18.04
N GLU A 34 6.94 7.76 -18.59
CA GLU A 34 7.98 7.33 -19.53
C GLU A 34 8.01 8.24 -20.76
N TYR A 35 6.85 8.60 -21.29
CA TYR A 35 6.74 9.53 -22.43
C TYR A 35 7.24 10.93 -22.07
N LEU A 36 6.82 11.49 -20.93
CA LEU A 36 7.30 12.78 -20.45
C LEU A 36 8.81 12.75 -20.22
N THR A 37 9.34 11.67 -19.63
CA THR A 37 10.77 11.50 -19.43
C THR A 37 11.54 11.50 -20.76
N LEU A 38 11.04 10.76 -21.76
CA LEU A 38 11.66 10.73 -23.09
C LEU A 38 11.55 12.10 -23.79
N ALA A 39 10.40 12.77 -23.69
CA ALA A 39 10.22 14.11 -24.24
C ALA A 39 11.18 15.10 -23.58
N TYR A 40 11.32 15.07 -22.28
CA TYR A 40 12.27 15.90 -21.54
C TYR A 40 13.74 15.58 -21.92
N MET A 41 14.10 14.31 -22.09
CA MET A 41 15.47 13.92 -22.50
C MET A 41 15.83 14.31 -23.95
N THR A 42 14.83 14.47 -24.82
CA THR A 42 15.01 14.86 -26.23
C THR A 42 15.06 16.36 -26.44
N PHE A 43 14.54 17.17 -25.52
CA PHE A 43 14.66 18.62 -25.58
C PHE A 43 16.01 19.06 -25.00
N GLN A 44 16.94 19.45 -25.86
CA GLN A 44 18.22 20.04 -25.46
C GLN A 44 17.96 21.35 -24.68
N GLY A 45 18.26 21.36 -23.38
CA GLY A 45 18.17 22.56 -22.58
C GLY A 45 17.59 22.40 -21.17
N LEU A 46 17.42 21.14 -20.68
CA LEU A 46 17.04 20.92 -19.29
C LEU A 46 18.17 21.32 -18.34
N GLY A 47 17.84 22.15 -17.37
CA GLY A 47 18.72 22.48 -16.26
C GLY A 47 18.92 21.28 -15.32
N GLU A 48 19.90 21.37 -14.46
CA GLU A 48 20.25 20.32 -13.49
C GLU A 48 19.06 20.03 -12.52
N GLU A 49 18.28 21.04 -12.18
CA GLU A 49 17.07 20.94 -11.35
C GLU A 49 15.96 20.14 -12.02
N ASP A 50 15.78 20.28 -13.33
CA ASP A 50 14.77 19.54 -14.09
C ASP A 50 15.11 18.05 -14.18
N HIS A 51 16.38 17.71 -14.33
CA HIS A 51 16.86 16.32 -14.29
C HIS A 51 16.55 15.68 -12.93
N LYS A 52 16.79 16.39 -11.84
CA LYS A 52 16.51 15.91 -10.49
C LYS A 52 15.00 15.68 -10.27
N ALA A 53 14.15 16.60 -10.72
CA ALA A 53 12.71 16.47 -10.63
C ALA A 53 12.17 15.25 -11.41
N VAL A 54 12.70 15.01 -12.61
CA VAL A 54 12.36 13.83 -13.43
C VAL A 54 12.76 12.53 -12.75
N GLU A 55 13.97 12.45 -12.18
CA GLU A 55 14.42 11.26 -11.46
C GLU A 55 13.58 11.00 -10.20
N GLN A 56 13.23 12.04 -9.44
CA GLN A 56 12.33 11.92 -8.30
C GLN A 56 10.94 11.40 -8.72
N ALA A 57 10.36 11.93 -9.79
CA ALA A 57 9.08 11.46 -10.31
C ALA A 57 9.13 9.99 -10.72
N ARG A 58 10.21 9.54 -11.37
CA ARG A 58 10.42 8.12 -11.75
C ARG A 58 10.50 7.21 -10.52
N MET A 59 11.21 7.65 -9.49
CA MET A 59 11.33 6.87 -8.24
C MET A 59 9.97 6.70 -7.58
N ILE A 60 9.19 7.76 -7.45
CA ILE A 60 7.86 7.70 -6.85
C ILE A 60 6.90 6.81 -7.62
N LEU A 61 6.94 6.87 -8.95
CA LEU A 61 6.12 5.97 -9.76
C LEU A 61 6.41 4.51 -9.50
N ARG A 62 7.69 4.14 -9.35
CA ARG A 62 8.06 2.78 -8.98
C ARG A 62 7.48 2.38 -7.61
N GLU A 63 7.49 3.29 -6.65
CA GLU A 63 6.88 3.04 -5.34
C GLU A 63 5.35 2.92 -5.44
N LEU A 64 4.70 3.75 -6.26
CA LEU A 64 3.25 3.64 -6.52
C LEU A 64 2.89 2.33 -7.24
N GLU A 65 3.71 1.86 -8.18
CA GLU A 65 3.54 0.53 -8.80
C GLU A 65 3.60 -0.61 -7.77
N LYS A 66 4.55 -0.55 -6.83
CA LYS A 66 4.63 -1.54 -5.74
C LYS A 66 3.39 -1.49 -4.84
N LEU A 67 2.91 -0.29 -4.48
CA LEU A 67 1.67 -0.13 -3.70
C LEU A 67 0.46 -0.75 -4.41
N ALA A 68 0.37 -0.56 -5.72
CA ALA A 68 -0.69 -1.15 -6.51
C ALA A 68 -0.59 -2.68 -6.52
N GLN A 69 0.60 -3.24 -6.69
CA GLN A 69 0.80 -4.69 -6.62
C GLN A 69 0.43 -5.26 -5.25
N LEU A 70 0.78 -4.58 -4.15
CA LEU A 70 0.35 -4.98 -2.81
C LEU A 70 -1.17 -4.92 -2.65
N ALA A 71 -1.83 -3.92 -3.22
CA ALA A 71 -3.29 -3.84 -3.20
C ALA A 71 -3.95 -5.03 -3.92
N LEU A 72 -3.37 -5.48 -5.04
CA LEU A 72 -3.81 -6.68 -5.75
C LEU A 72 -3.57 -7.94 -4.91
N ASN A 73 -2.39 -8.08 -4.33
CA ASN A 73 -2.07 -9.22 -3.47
C ASN A 73 -3.04 -9.33 -2.28
N ILE A 74 -3.38 -8.20 -1.64
CA ILE A 74 -4.36 -8.15 -0.56
C ILE A 74 -5.74 -8.59 -1.05
N ALA A 75 -6.16 -8.15 -2.25
CA ALA A 75 -7.45 -8.52 -2.82
C ALA A 75 -7.52 -10.02 -3.13
N ASP A 76 -6.47 -10.59 -3.71
CA ASP A 76 -6.36 -12.01 -4.02
C ASP A 76 -6.37 -12.87 -2.75
N LYS A 77 -5.55 -12.52 -1.76
CA LYS A 77 -5.51 -13.22 -0.45
C LYS A 77 -6.84 -13.14 0.30
N ALA A 78 -7.59 -12.02 0.17
CA ALA A 78 -8.90 -11.88 0.78
C ALA A 78 -9.90 -12.91 0.26
N GLU A 79 -9.80 -13.30 -0.99
CA GLU A 79 -10.64 -14.36 -1.57
C GLU A 79 -10.33 -15.72 -0.95
N TYR A 80 -9.05 -16.08 -0.79
CA TYR A 80 -8.64 -17.32 -0.13
C TYR A 80 -9.11 -17.40 1.33
N VAL A 81 -8.94 -16.30 2.08
CA VAL A 81 -9.37 -16.23 3.49
C VAL A 81 -10.88 -16.39 3.62
N LYS A 82 -11.67 -15.90 2.66
CA LYS A 82 -13.13 -16.09 2.61
C LYS A 82 -13.53 -17.54 2.39
N PHE A 83 -12.87 -18.24 1.47
CA PHE A 83 -13.16 -19.67 1.21
C PHE A 83 -12.88 -20.54 2.44
N ALA A 84 -11.99 -20.12 3.29
CA ALA A 84 -11.64 -20.84 4.52
C ALA A 84 -12.62 -20.63 5.69
N ASN A 85 -13.79 -20.00 5.46
CA ASN A 85 -14.86 -19.76 6.46
C ASN A 85 -14.40 -18.89 7.67
N VAL A 86 -13.53 -17.92 7.46
CA VAL A 86 -13.03 -17.06 8.54
C VAL A 86 -14.07 -16.00 8.91
N GLN A 87 -14.92 -16.32 9.87
CA GLN A 87 -15.84 -15.35 10.47
C GLN A 87 -15.10 -14.23 11.23
N ASP A 88 -13.83 -14.45 11.53
CA ASP A 88 -13.01 -13.58 12.41
C ASP A 88 -12.57 -12.29 11.74
N LEU A 89 -12.40 -12.25 10.40
CA LEU A 89 -12.12 -11.01 9.67
C LEU A 89 -13.23 -9.96 9.82
N HIS A 90 -14.48 -10.40 9.98
CA HIS A 90 -15.62 -9.48 10.17
C HIS A 90 -15.62 -8.80 11.53
N LYS A 91 -14.95 -9.38 12.52
CA LYS A 91 -14.85 -8.84 13.89
C LYS A 91 -13.68 -7.90 14.09
N ASP A 92 -12.83 -7.73 13.07
CA ASP A 92 -11.58 -6.95 13.15
C ASP A 92 -10.69 -7.33 14.35
N GLU A 93 -10.72 -8.62 14.70
CA GLU A 93 -10.03 -9.14 15.88
C GLU A 93 -8.53 -8.95 15.83
N TYR A 94 -7.97 -8.86 14.62
CA TYR A 94 -6.54 -8.68 14.36
C TYR A 94 -6.13 -7.24 14.02
N GLY A 95 -7.05 -6.27 14.11
CA GLY A 95 -6.74 -4.87 13.84
C GLY A 95 -6.40 -4.56 12.38
N LEU A 96 -6.89 -5.37 11.43
CA LEU A 96 -6.65 -5.16 10.00
C LEU A 96 -7.25 -3.84 9.50
N LYS A 97 -8.44 -3.50 10.00
CA LYS A 97 -9.12 -2.26 9.61
C LYS A 97 -8.36 -1.01 10.07
N PRO A 98 -8.00 -0.81 11.36
CA PRO A 98 -7.22 0.34 11.79
C PRO A 98 -5.86 0.39 11.10
N MET A 99 -5.14 -0.73 10.94
CA MET A 99 -3.90 -0.76 10.16
C MET A 99 -4.11 -0.25 8.74
N GLY A 100 -5.16 -0.70 8.07
CA GLY A 100 -5.48 -0.28 6.72
C GLY A 100 -5.87 1.19 6.61
N ASP A 101 -6.63 1.71 7.57
CA ASP A 101 -7.04 3.13 7.58
C ASP A 101 -5.81 4.05 7.80
N ILE A 102 -4.90 3.69 8.71
CA ILE A 102 -3.65 4.42 8.95
C ILE A 102 -2.73 4.35 7.73
N THR A 103 -2.53 3.17 7.15
CA THR A 103 -1.71 3.00 5.94
C THR A 103 -2.25 3.84 4.76
N ALA A 104 -3.57 3.90 4.60
CA ALA A 104 -4.18 4.73 3.56
C ALA A 104 -3.93 6.24 3.78
N GLU A 105 -3.95 6.69 5.03
CA GLU A 105 -3.61 8.08 5.37
C GLU A 105 -2.10 8.35 5.15
N MET A 106 -1.23 7.39 5.47
CA MET A 106 0.21 7.47 5.20
C MET A 106 0.48 7.63 3.69
N ILE A 107 -0.15 6.81 2.85
CA ILE A 107 -0.02 6.91 1.37
C ILE A 107 -0.44 8.29 0.90
N LYS A 108 -1.60 8.78 1.38
CA LYS A 108 -2.10 10.10 1.03
C LYS A 108 -1.11 11.20 1.40
N LYS A 109 -0.63 11.23 2.65
CA LYS A 109 0.33 12.22 3.13
C LYS A 109 1.67 12.15 2.39
N ALA A 110 2.17 10.97 2.09
CA ALA A 110 3.40 10.79 1.32
C ALA A 110 3.28 11.38 -0.10
N VAL A 111 2.14 11.15 -0.79
CA VAL A 111 1.87 11.72 -2.11
C VAL A 111 1.67 13.24 -2.01
N GLU A 112 0.95 13.75 -1.00
CA GLU A 112 0.79 15.19 -0.77
C GLU A 112 2.13 15.87 -0.47
N ALA A 113 3.04 15.23 0.29
CA ALA A 113 4.39 15.73 0.52
C ALA A 113 5.15 15.90 -0.81
N PHE A 114 5.04 14.90 -1.71
CA PHE A 114 5.64 15.00 -3.05
C PHE A 114 5.07 16.15 -3.88
N VAL A 115 3.75 16.22 -3.99
CA VAL A 115 3.10 17.22 -4.87
C VAL A 115 3.30 18.65 -4.38
N SER A 116 3.32 18.84 -3.05
CA SER A 116 3.39 20.18 -2.43
C SER A 116 4.79 20.57 -1.92
N GLY A 117 5.75 19.63 -1.89
CA GLY A 117 7.06 19.85 -1.26
C GLY A 117 6.97 20.06 0.26
N ASN A 118 5.89 19.60 0.90
CA ASN A 118 5.61 19.87 2.31
C ASN A 118 6.27 18.81 3.22
N SER A 119 7.43 19.15 3.79
CA SER A 119 8.18 18.29 4.72
C SER A 119 7.40 17.90 5.99
N LYS A 120 6.38 18.68 6.39
CA LYS A 120 5.52 18.32 7.52
C LYS A 120 4.71 17.05 7.24
N HIS A 121 4.12 16.92 6.03
CA HIS A 121 3.41 15.70 5.64
C HIS A 121 4.35 14.50 5.59
N ALA A 122 5.59 14.70 5.14
CA ALA A 122 6.61 13.67 5.14
C ALA A 122 6.91 13.20 6.57
N SER A 123 7.19 14.13 7.49
CA SER A 123 7.48 13.81 8.89
C SER A 123 6.30 13.12 9.59
N GLU A 124 5.07 13.55 9.35
CA GLU A 124 3.86 12.91 9.88
C GLU A 124 3.73 11.46 9.41
N THR A 125 4.03 11.18 8.14
CA THR A 125 4.03 9.82 7.58
C THR A 125 5.02 8.92 8.32
N LEU A 126 6.23 9.40 8.60
CA LEU A 126 7.25 8.63 9.31
C LEU A 126 6.83 8.32 10.75
N VAL A 127 6.20 9.26 11.45
CA VAL A 127 5.69 9.05 12.83
C VAL A 127 4.59 7.97 12.86
N MET A 128 3.69 7.95 11.88
CA MET A 128 2.60 6.97 11.80
C MET A 128 3.10 5.52 11.66
N MET A 129 4.33 5.30 11.18
CA MET A 129 4.92 3.96 11.07
C MET A 129 5.07 3.27 12.41
N THR A 130 5.28 4.01 13.50
CA THR A 130 5.37 3.44 14.85
C THR A 130 4.03 2.83 15.28
N GLU A 131 2.92 3.45 14.93
CA GLU A 131 1.58 2.93 15.23
C GLU A 131 1.29 1.67 14.41
N ILE A 132 1.64 1.66 13.12
CA ILE A 132 1.54 0.47 12.26
C ILE A 132 2.33 -0.70 12.84
N GLN A 133 3.57 -0.48 13.28
CA GLN A 133 4.39 -1.52 13.87
C GLN A 133 3.72 -2.09 15.15
N GLY A 134 3.21 -1.23 16.03
CA GLY A 134 2.50 -1.67 17.24
C GLY A 134 1.25 -2.50 16.95
N LEU A 135 0.46 -2.12 15.97
CA LEU A 135 -0.72 -2.87 15.53
C LEU A 135 -0.33 -4.23 14.93
N TYR A 136 0.69 -4.25 14.08
CA TYR A 136 1.21 -5.49 13.49
C TYR A 136 1.71 -6.47 14.56
N ASP A 137 2.53 -6.00 15.50
CA ASP A 137 3.07 -6.84 16.58
C ASP A 137 1.96 -7.41 17.48
N SER A 138 0.94 -6.59 17.76
CA SER A 138 -0.24 -7.04 18.50
C SER A 138 -1.00 -8.14 17.76
N ALA A 139 -1.26 -7.94 16.46
CA ALA A 139 -1.93 -8.92 15.61
C ALA A 139 -1.11 -10.22 15.50
N PHE A 140 0.20 -10.11 15.26
CA PHE A 140 1.10 -11.25 15.17
C PHE A 140 1.09 -12.10 16.44
N ASN A 141 1.16 -11.46 17.62
CA ASN A 141 1.14 -12.17 18.91
C ASN A 141 -0.21 -12.88 19.15
N LYS A 142 -1.33 -12.25 18.78
CA LYS A 142 -2.65 -12.89 18.85
C LYS A 142 -2.74 -14.11 17.93
N ILE A 143 -2.31 -13.99 16.68
CA ILE A 143 -2.27 -15.10 15.74
C ILE A 143 -1.41 -16.24 16.30
N LYS A 144 -0.19 -15.92 16.73
CA LYS A 144 0.74 -16.91 17.30
C LYS A 144 0.15 -17.66 18.49
N SER A 145 -0.63 -17.00 19.33
CA SER A 145 -1.26 -17.62 20.50
C SER A 145 -2.50 -18.45 20.19
N SER A 146 -3.16 -18.22 19.06
CA SER A 146 -4.42 -18.85 18.67
C SER A 146 -4.28 -19.92 17.58
N VAL A 147 -3.10 -20.01 16.92
CA VAL A 147 -2.86 -20.95 15.83
C VAL A 147 -2.87 -22.41 16.33
N ASN A 148 -3.55 -23.28 15.58
CA ASN A 148 -3.57 -24.72 15.74
C ASN A 148 -3.71 -25.41 14.38
N ASP A 149 -3.62 -26.75 14.33
CA ASP A 149 -3.65 -27.52 13.08
C ASP A 149 -4.93 -27.31 12.26
N GLN A 150 -6.04 -26.94 12.89
CA GLN A 150 -7.34 -26.76 12.22
C GLN A 150 -7.47 -25.38 11.57
N ASN A 151 -6.76 -24.37 12.07
CA ASN A 151 -6.89 -22.98 11.64
C ASN A 151 -5.62 -22.36 11.04
N ILE A 152 -4.54 -23.11 10.91
CA ILE A 152 -3.23 -22.64 10.47
C ILE A 152 -3.29 -21.95 9.11
N ILE A 153 -4.04 -22.50 8.15
CA ILE A 153 -4.18 -21.92 6.79
C ILE A 153 -4.80 -20.53 6.86
N ASN A 154 -5.85 -20.37 7.68
CA ASN A 154 -6.55 -19.12 7.84
C ASN A 154 -5.68 -18.05 8.51
N HIS A 155 -5.00 -18.42 9.59
CA HIS A 155 -4.10 -17.51 10.29
C HIS A 155 -2.90 -17.09 9.43
N THR A 156 -2.37 -18.01 8.62
CA THR A 156 -1.32 -17.69 7.64
C THR A 156 -1.83 -16.69 6.57
N GLY A 157 -3.04 -16.87 6.08
CA GLY A 157 -3.66 -15.94 5.14
C GLY A 157 -3.85 -14.53 5.72
N ILE A 158 -4.36 -14.45 6.95
CA ILE A 158 -4.54 -13.17 7.66
C ILE A 158 -3.18 -12.50 7.91
N LEU A 159 -2.20 -13.25 8.39
CA LEU A 159 -0.84 -12.73 8.63
C LEU A 159 -0.24 -12.17 7.34
N SER A 160 -0.38 -12.89 6.24
CA SER A 160 0.13 -12.44 4.95
C SER A 160 -0.56 -11.15 4.44
N ILE A 161 -1.84 -10.93 4.73
CA ILE A 161 -2.52 -9.67 4.45
C ILE A 161 -1.98 -8.53 5.34
N LEU A 162 -1.76 -8.80 6.63
CA LEU A 162 -1.17 -7.83 7.56
C LEU A 162 0.25 -7.43 7.14
N GLU A 163 1.05 -8.37 6.64
CA GLU A 163 2.37 -8.10 6.08
C GLU A 163 2.30 -7.18 4.87
N ASP A 164 1.41 -7.46 3.90
CA ASP A 164 1.24 -6.59 2.73
C ASP A 164 0.79 -5.17 3.12
N VAL A 165 -0.08 -5.03 4.13
CA VAL A 165 -0.51 -3.70 4.64
C VAL A 165 0.66 -2.97 5.31
N LYS A 166 1.49 -3.68 6.08
CA LYS A 166 2.72 -3.13 6.67
C LYS A 166 3.72 -2.71 5.61
N ASP A 167 3.92 -3.53 4.58
CA ASP A 167 4.82 -3.23 3.47
C ASP A 167 4.34 -1.98 2.70
N ALA A 168 3.03 -1.80 2.53
CA ALA A 168 2.47 -0.58 1.96
C ALA A 168 2.78 0.66 2.81
N ALA A 169 2.76 0.53 4.14
CA ALA A 169 3.17 1.60 5.04
C ALA A 169 4.68 1.92 4.92
N VAL A 170 5.54 0.88 4.80
CA VAL A 170 6.98 1.04 4.56
C VAL A 170 7.25 1.78 3.25
N ILE A 171 6.54 1.43 2.18
CA ILE A 171 6.65 2.12 0.89
C ILE A 171 6.21 3.59 1.02
N SER A 172 5.17 3.88 1.79
CA SER A 172 4.74 5.26 2.06
C SER A 172 5.83 6.06 2.78
N CYS A 173 6.54 5.45 3.73
CA CYS A 173 7.71 6.05 4.37
C CYS A 173 8.86 6.27 3.38
N SER A 174 9.10 5.33 2.45
CA SER A 174 10.09 5.50 1.38
C SER A 174 9.77 6.73 0.52
N ILE A 175 8.53 6.88 0.07
CA ILE A 175 8.10 8.08 -0.67
C ILE A 175 8.33 9.35 0.15
N ALA A 176 7.90 9.35 1.41
CA ALA A 176 8.00 10.51 2.30
C ALA A 176 9.46 10.92 2.57
N SER A 177 10.38 9.96 2.72
CA SER A 177 11.79 10.20 3.06
C SER A 177 12.56 11.00 2.00
N HIS A 178 12.04 11.08 0.78
CA HIS A 178 12.64 11.92 -0.28
C HIS A 178 12.41 13.43 -0.08
N PHE A 179 11.58 13.81 0.93
CA PHE A 179 11.16 15.18 1.20
C PHE A 179 11.46 15.65 2.63
N CYS A 180 12.22 14.86 3.39
CA CYS A 180 12.70 15.22 4.74
C CYS A 180 14.08 15.86 4.73
#